data_df00b6da0759830e8680c24addf1c07a
#
_entry.id   df00b6da0759830e8680c24addf1c07a
#
_cell.length_a   1.000
_cell.length_b   1.000
_cell.length_c   1.000
_cell.angle_alpha   90.00
_cell.angle_beta   90.00
_cell.angle_gamma   90.00
#
_symmetry.space_group_name_H-M   'P 1'
#
loop_
_entity.id
_entity.type
_entity.pdbx_description
1 polymer ?
#
loop_
_entity_poly.entity_id
_entity_poly.type
_entity_poly.pdbx_seq_one_letter_code
_entity_poly.pdbx_strand_id
1 'polypeptide(L)'
;MQHDTSPHTIEINGKKVIAQCAAAILPVSRYAFIQYYPCFTRFEIQVFLTEAIQYFGGSTPRCTIDNTSVVVASGSGPEAVIAPQMRAFGEYFGMTFIPHAVMHSDRKAHVERLFSWVEGNFIPGRSFDSWSDLNTQARAWSDGVANQKVKQAIRMSPKAAFDEERKTLLSLPPYIPVVTRIEQRVVDSYGFTHLETNRYSVPQRLIGKSVELHKRATEVVIHFQSKVVANHQRLIGERDGRSTIKGHHTNP
;
A
#
# COMPACT_ATOMS: atom_id res chain seq x y z
N MET A 1 16.04 4.05 -3.16
CA MET A 1 14.89 4.10 -2.23
C MET A 1 15.03 3.01 -1.18
N GLN A 2 14.59 3.29 0.03
CA GLN A 2 14.45 2.27 1.10
C GLN A 2 12.96 2.14 1.42
N HIS A 3 12.51 0.92 1.60
CA HIS A 3 11.14 0.60 2.01
C HIS A 3 11.16 -0.36 3.18
N ASP A 4 10.29 -0.11 4.14
CA ASP A 4 10.05 -0.99 5.30
C ASP A 4 8.64 -0.77 5.84
N THR A 5 8.21 -1.63 6.78
CA THR A 5 6.93 -1.52 7.48
C THR A 5 7.11 -1.63 8.98
N SER A 6 6.27 -0.93 9.74
CA SER A 6 6.21 -1.00 11.20
C SER A 6 4.76 -1.11 11.68
N PRO A 7 4.44 -2.02 12.62
CA PRO A 7 3.12 -2.06 13.24
C PRO A 7 2.97 -0.92 14.25
N HIS A 8 1.92 -0.13 14.11
CA HIS A 8 1.56 0.94 15.04
C HIS A 8 0.16 0.70 15.62
N THR A 9 -0.03 1.03 16.89
CA THR A 9 -1.37 1.05 17.49
C THR A 9 -2.03 2.39 17.16
N ILE A 10 -3.12 2.35 16.43
CA ILE A 10 -3.88 3.53 15.96
C ILE A 10 -5.32 3.44 16.48
N GLU A 11 -5.92 4.57 16.80
CA GLU A 11 -7.34 4.65 17.09
C GLU A 11 -8.10 5.17 15.87
N ILE A 12 -8.99 4.35 15.30
CA ILE A 12 -9.85 4.69 14.18
C ILE A 12 -11.30 4.57 14.63
N ASN A 13 -12.06 5.66 14.52
CA ASN A 13 -13.45 5.73 14.96
C ASN A 13 -13.64 5.17 16.38
N GLY A 14 -12.78 5.60 17.32
CA GLY A 14 -12.80 5.18 18.73
C GLY A 14 -12.34 3.75 19.00
N LYS A 15 -11.89 2.99 17.99
CA LYS A 15 -11.41 1.62 18.12
C LYS A 15 -9.91 1.53 17.92
N LYS A 16 -9.21 0.93 18.88
CA LYS A 16 -7.78 0.62 18.75
C LYS A 16 -7.57 -0.53 17.79
N VAL A 17 -6.72 -0.31 16.78
CA VAL A 17 -6.34 -1.30 15.78
C VAL A 17 -4.82 -1.31 15.63
N ILE A 18 -4.26 -2.45 15.23
CA ILE A 18 -2.87 -2.51 14.78
C ILE A 18 -2.86 -2.23 13.29
N ALA A 19 -2.24 -1.11 12.92
CA ALA A 19 -2.08 -0.69 11.54
C ALA A 19 -0.63 -0.88 11.08
N GLN A 20 -0.42 -1.40 9.88
CA GLN A 20 0.90 -1.50 9.26
C GLN A 20 1.23 -0.17 8.60
N CYS A 21 2.18 0.57 9.17
CA CYS A 21 2.74 1.76 8.55
C CYS A 21 3.78 1.33 7.52
N ALA A 22 3.53 1.56 6.25
CA ALA A 22 4.50 1.40 5.18
C ALA A 22 5.22 2.73 4.94
N ALA A 23 6.53 2.70 4.80
CA ALA A 23 7.35 3.87 4.53
C ALA A 23 8.26 3.64 3.33
N ALA A 24 8.41 4.66 2.50
CA ALA A 24 9.44 4.77 1.48
C ALA A 24 10.23 6.05 1.70
N ILE A 25 11.56 5.95 1.67
CA ILE A 25 12.44 7.10 1.85
C ILE A 25 13.53 7.12 0.77
N LEU A 26 13.76 8.29 0.21
CA LEU A 26 14.89 8.51 -0.70
C LEU A 26 16.16 8.76 0.14
N PRO A 27 17.25 8.02 -0.11
CA PRO A 27 18.37 7.98 0.80
C PRO A 27 19.21 9.25 0.83
N VAL A 28 19.21 10.06 -0.21
CA VAL A 28 19.99 11.31 -0.29
C VAL A 28 19.20 12.45 0.35
N SER A 29 18.04 12.77 -0.16
CA SER A 29 17.20 13.88 0.33
C SER A 29 16.52 13.59 1.66
N ARG A 30 16.36 12.32 2.05
CA ARG A 30 15.49 11.91 3.17
C ARG A 30 14.01 12.21 2.90
N TYR A 31 13.65 12.48 1.67
CA TYR A 31 12.26 12.72 1.28
C TYR A 31 11.46 11.42 1.45
N ALA A 32 10.38 11.51 2.21
CA ALA A 32 9.66 10.33 2.69
C ALA A 32 8.18 10.37 2.33
N PHE A 33 7.64 9.18 2.10
CA PHE A 33 6.22 8.91 1.94
C PHE A 33 5.81 7.80 2.88
N ILE A 34 4.69 7.97 3.59
CA ILE A 34 4.13 6.95 4.48
C ILE A 34 2.67 6.70 4.16
N GLN A 35 2.21 5.47 4.42
CA GLN A 35 0.82 5.07 4.27
C GLN A 35 0.48 3.90 5.20
N TYR A 36 -0.77 3.82 5.64
CA TYR A 36 -1.24 2.82 6.59
C TYR A 36 -2.17 1.79 5.96
N TYR A 37 -2.05 0.55 6.41
CA TYR A 37 -2.83 -0.59 5.96
C TYR A 37 -3.30 -1.44 7.14
N PRO A 38 -4.50 -2.06 7.08
CA PRO A 38 -4.94 -3.01 8.11
C PRO A 38 -4.14 -4.32 8.10
N CYS A 39 -3.60 -4.69 6.95
CA CYS A 39 -2.67 -5.81 6.76
C CYS A 39 -1.72 -5.45 5.61
N PHE A 40 -0.57 -6.11 5.56
CA PHE A 40 0.43 -5.82 4.53
C PHE A 40 0.88 -7.10 3.84
N THR A 41 0.37 -7.31 2.64
CA THR A 41 0.66 -8.47 1.81
C THR A 41 1.34 -8.03 0.51
N ARG A 42 1.60 -8.98 -0.40
CA ARG A 42 2.18 -8.66 -1.72
C ARG A 42 1.31 -7.71 -2.56
N PHE A 43 0.00 -7.73 -2.36
CA PHE A 43 -0.89 -6.77 -3.00
C PHE A 43 -0.68 -5.36 -2.43
N GLU A 44 -0.66 -5.22 -1.10
CA GLU A 44 -0.50 -3.91 -0.45
C GLU A 44 0.87 -3.28 -0.73
N ILE A 45 1.96 -4.05 -0.79
CA ILE A 45 3.27 -3.47 -1.16
C ILE A 45 3.29 -2.97 -2.61
N GLN A 46 2.64 -3.66 -3.54
CA GLN A 46 2.55 -3.18 -4.92
C GLN A 46 1.75 -1.88 -5.01
N VAL A 47 0.62 -1.79 -4.29
CA VAL A 47 -0.16 -0.54 -4.18
C VAL A 47 0.70 0.57 -3.59
N PHE A 48 1.31 0.33 -2.44
CA PHE A 48 2.15 1.30 -1.74
C PHE A 48 3.31 1.81 -2.60
N LEU A 49 4.07 0.91 -3.22
CA LEU A 49 5.22 1.30 -4.04
C LEU A 49 4.79 2.06 -5.31
N THR A 50 3.65 1.69 -5.90
CA THR A 50 3.09 2.44 -7.04
C THR A 50 2.78 3.88 -6.63
N GLU A 51 2.10 4.07 -5.50
CA GLU A 51 1.76 5.39 -4.98
C GLU A 51 3.01 6.19 -4.54
N ALA A 52 4.01 5.52 -3.92
CA ALA A 52 5.27 6.16 -3.54
C ALA A 52 6.06 6.63 -4.76
N ILE A 53 6.18 5.81 -5.81
CA ILE A 53 6.86 6.15 -7.06
C ILE A 53 6.15 7.32 -7.75
N GLN A 54 4.83 7.33 -7.78
CA GLN A 54 4.04 8.46 -8.30
C GLN A 54 4.23 9.72 -7.45
N TYR A 55 4.29 9.57 -6.12
CA TYR A 55 4.55 10.68 -5.20
C TYR A 55 5.92 11.32 -5.41
N PHE A 56 6.94 10.51 -5.65
CA PHE A 56 8.28 11.00 -5.96
C PHE A 56 8.40 11.52 -7.40
N GLY A 57 7.45 11.20 -8.27
CA GLY A 57 7.50 11.57 -9.69
C GLY A 57 8.53 10.76 -10.49
N GLY A 58 8.96 9.63 -9.97
CA GLY A 58 9.93 8.74 -10.62
C GLY A 58 10.33 7.59 -9.71
N SER A 59 10.97 6.56 -10.27
CA SER A 59 11.50 5.43 -9.52
C SER A 59 13.00 5.54 -9.30
N THR A 60 13.55 4.64 -8.47
CA THR A 60 15.00 4.52 -8.27
C THR A 60 15.50 3.20 -8.87
N PRO A 61 16.75 3.11 -9.36
CA PRO A 61 17.29 1.85 -9.88
C PRO A 61 17.31 0.71 -8.86
N ARG A 62 17.30 1.03 -7.56
CA ARG A 62 17.36 0.06 -6.47
C ARG A 62 16.37 0.42 -5.37
N CYS A 63 15.63 -0.58 -4.89
CA CYS A 63 14.81 -0.48 -3.70
C CYS A 63 15.34 -1.46 -2.65
N THR A 64 15.88 -0.92 -1.56
CA THR A 64 16.32 -1.75 -0.43
C THR A 64 15.12 -2.09 0.43
N ILE A 65 14.96 -3.37 0.75
CA ILE A 65 13.84 -3.93 1.51
C ILE A 65 14.35 -4.85 2.62
N ASP A 66 13.49 -5.10 3.60
CA ASP A 66 13.74 -6.18 4.55
C ASP A 66 13.47 -7.57 3.93
N ASN A 67 14.03 -8.62 4.54
CA ASN A 67 13.79 -10.02 4.12
C ASN A 67 12.39 -10.50 4.50
N THR A 68 11.36 -9.82 4.02
CA THR A 68 9.97 -10.21 4.30
C THR A 68 9.44 -11.14 3.21
N SER A 69 8.61 -12.11 3.60
CA SER A 69 7.90 -13.02 2.67
C SER A 69 6.98 -12.30 1.69
N VAL A 70 6.73 -11.03 1.91
CA VAL A 70 5.96 -10.17 1.01
C VAL A 70 6.70 -9.94 -0.30
N VAL A 71 8.03 -9.81 -0.26
CA VAL A 71 8.88 -9.58 -1.45
C VAL A 71 9.75 -10.79 -1.77
N VAL A 72 10.28 -11.45 -0.75
CA VAL A 72 11.19 -12.62 -0.89
C VAL A 72 10.35 -13.89 -0.96
N ALA A 73 10.61 -14.74 -1.95
CA ALA A 73 9.98 -16.05 -2.09
C ALA A 73 10.72 -17.11 -1.25
N SER A 74 12.07 -17.05 -1.21
CA SER A 74 12.92 -17.96 -0.43
C SER A 74 14.31 -17.36 -0.23
N GLY A 75 15.07 -17.89 0.73
CA GLY A 75 16.41 -17.43 1.06
C GLY A 75 16.40 -16.09 1.83
N SER A 76 17.60 -15.55 2.08
CA SER A 76 17.81 -14.28 2.77
C SER A 76 19.08 -13.58 2.30
N GLY A 77 19.17 -12.27 2.46
CA GLY A 77 20.34 -11.48 2.06
C GLY A 77 20.70 -11.64 0.58
N PRO A 78 21.98 -11.89 0.25
CA PRO A 78 22.42 -12.05 -1.13
C PRO A 78 21.82 -13.25 -1.86
N GLU A 79 21.39 -14.29 -1.13
CA GLU A 79 20.79 -15.51 -1.68
C GLU A 79 19.26 -15.44 -1.75
N ALA A 80 18.68 -14.29 -1.40
CA ALA A 80 17.25 -14.11 -1.43
C ALA A 80 16.71 -14.18 -2.87
N VAL A 81 15.73 -15.02 -3.09
CA VAL A 81 15.00 -15.12 -4.35
C VAL A 81 13.78 -14.20 -4.27
N ILE A 82 13.77 -13.17 -5.08
CA ILE A 82 12.62 -12.26 -5.17
C ILE A 82 11.44 -12.97 -5.81
N ALA A 83 10.25 -12.84 -5.23
CA ALA A 83 9.04 -13.42 -5.77
C ALA A 83 8.80 -12.96 -7.22
N PRO A 84 8.41 -13.85 -8.16
CA PRO A 84 8.29 -13.52 -9.58
C PRO A 84 7.42 -12.28 -9.85
N GLN A 85 6.31 -12.14 -9.13
CA GLN A 85 5.41 -10.98 -9.25
C GLN A 85 6.09 -9.67 -8.83
N MET A 86 6.96 -9.71 -7.80
CA MET A 86 7.69 -8.52 -7.35
C MET A 86 8.85 -8.20 -8.28
N ARG A 87 9.49 -9.22 -8.86
CA ARG A 87 10.50 -9.03 -9.89
C ARG A 87 9.91 -8.32 -11.11
N ALA A 88 8.79 -8.83 -11.65
CA ALA A 88 8.09 -8.21 -12.78
C ALA A 88 7.63 -6.78 -12.46
N PHE A 89 7.16 -6.53 -11.23
CA PHE A 89 6.83 -5.19 -10.76
C PHE A 89 8.06 -4.27 -10.76
N GLY A 90 9.19 -4.72 -10.24
CA GLY A 90 10.44 -3.96 -10.25
C GLY A 90 10.91 -3.65 -11.67
N GLU A 91 10.94 -4.65 -12.55
CA GLU A 91 11.32 -4.50 -13.96
C GLU A 91 10.45 -3.47 -14.69
N TYR A 92 9.14 -3.46 -14.42
CA TYR A 92 8.21 -2.49 -15.00
C TYR A 92 8.57 -1.04 -14.67
N PHE A 93 9.07 -0.77 -13.46
CA PHE A 93 9.49 0.55 -13.00
C PHE A 93 11.01 0.80 -13.13
N GLY A 94 11.76 -0.11 -13.76
CA GLY A 94 13.22 -0.04 -13.87
C GLY A 94 13.95 -0.22 -12.54
N MET A 95 13.33 -0.89 -11.56
CA MET A 95 13.80 -1.00 -10.19
C MET A 95 14.17 -2.44 -9.82
N THR A 96 15.32 -2.63 -9.17
CA THR A 96 15.72 -3.92 -8.59
C THR A 96 15.53 -3.90 -7.08
N PHE A 97 14.87 -4.92 -6.53
CA PHE A 97 14.77 -5.12 -5.07
C PHE A 97 16.07 -5.67 -4.53
N ILE A 98 16.59 -5.05 -3.48
CA ILE A 98 17.82 -5.44 -2.79
C ILE A 98 17.46 -5.81 -1.35
N PRO A 99 17.35 -7.11 -1.02
CA PRO A 99 17.15 -7.56 0.34
C PRO A 99 18.33 -7.16 1.22
N HIS A 100 18.06 -6.76 2.46
CA HIS A 100 19.14 -6.48 3.42
C HIS A 100 19.92 -7.76 3.76
N ALA A 101 21.25 -7.67 3.73
CA ALA A 101 22.09 -8.67 4.38
C ALA A 101 21.91 -8.56 5.91
N VAL A 102 21.84 -9.70 6.58
CA VAL A 102 21.50 -9.86 8.02
C VAL A 102 22.39 -9.05 8.98
N MET A 103 23.49 -8.45 8.53
CA MET A 103 24.50 -7.78 9.40
C MET A 103 24.74 -6.30 9.13
N HIS A 104 23.97 -5.61 8.31
CA HIS A 104 24.19 -4.19 8.02
C HIS A 104 23.06 -3.29 8.57
N SER A 105 23.04 -3.06 9.90
CA SER A 105 22.07 -2.20 10.60
C SER A 105 22.10 -0.74 10.15
N ASP A 106 23.24 -0.22 9.71
CA ASP A 106 23.39 1.20 9.35
C ASP A 106 22.49 1.64 8.18
N ARG A 107 22.15 0.71 7.28
CA ARG A 107 21.30 1.00 6.13
C ARG A 107 19.81 1.10 6.48
N LYS A 108 19.36 0.49 7.58
CA LYS A 108 17.98 0.59 8.11
C LYS A 108 17.73 1.86 8.93
N ALA A 109 18.77 2.47 9.46
CA ALA A 109 18.68 3.57 10.42
C ALA A 109 17.83 4.78 9.94
N HIS A 110 17.60 4.93 8.63
CA HIS A 110 16.79 6.04 8.12
C HIS A 110 15.30 5.78 8.24
N VAL A 111 14.85 4.58 7.88
CA VAL A 111 13.44 4.18 7.97
C VAL A 111 13.05 3.98 9.43
N GLU A 112 13.91 3.36 10.25
CA GLU A 112 13.67 3.18 11.68
C GLU A 112 13.51 4.53 12.42
N ARG A 113 14.37 5.50 12.12
CA ARG A 113 14.22 6.87 12.66
C ARG A 113 12.95 7.56 12.17
N LEU A 114 12.51 7.27 10.95
CA LEU A 114 11.25 7.78 10.45
C LEU A 114 10.08 7.19 11.23
N PHE A 115 10.06 5.88 11.47
CA PHE A 115 9.00 5.24 12.26
C PHE A 115 8.95 5.77 13.70
N SER A 116 10.09 5.86 14.38
CA SER A 116 10.14 6.47 15.73
C SER A 116 9.61 7.91 15.74
N TRP A 117 9.87 8.66 14.69
CA TRP A 117 9.33 10.01 14.57
C TRP A 117 7.84 10.04 14.24
N VAL A 118 7.35 9.12 13.44
CA VAL A 118 5.91 8.93 13.17
C VAL A 118 5.18 8.62 14.49
N GLU A 119 5.69 7.68 15.29
CA GLU A 119 5.12 7.31 16.58
C GLU A 119 5.10 8.47 17.58
N GLY A 120 6.16 9.27 17.64
CA GLY A 120 6.29 10.37 18.58
C GLY A 120 5.69 11.70 18.13
N ASN A 121 5.35 11.86 16.83
CA ASN A 121 4.92 13.16 16.30
C ASN A 121 3.64 13.10 15.44
N PHE A 122 3.46 12.06 14.63
CA PHE A 122 2.27 11.97 13.79
C PHE A 122 1.06 11.43 14.57
N ILE A 123 1.27 10.35 15.32
CA ILE A 123 0.16 9.65 15.99
C ILE A 123 -0.40 10.44 17.19
N PRO A 124 0.42 10.98 18.11
CA PRO A 124 -0.07 11.61 19.33
C PRO A 124 -0.99 12.80 19.04
N GLY A 125 -2.10 12.86 19.76
CA GLY A 125 -3.06 13.97 19.70
C GLY A 125 -3.91 14.02 18.43
N ARG A 126 -3.89 12.97 17.58
CA ARG A 126 -4.75 12.88 16.40
C ARG A 126 -5.86 11.87 16.60
N SER A 127 -6.98 12.14 15.98
CA SER A 127 -8.10 11.21 15.82
C SER A 127 -8.30 10.93 14.33
N PHE A 128 -8.74 9.72 14.03
CA PHE A 128 -8.96 9.26 12.66
C PHE A 128 -10.35 8.63 12.55
N ASP A 129 -11.15 9.12 11.59
CA ASP A 129 -12.52 8.63 11.39
C ASP A 129 -12.55 7.34 10.56
N SER A 130 -11.55 7.14 9.71
CA SER A 130 -11.47 5.98 8.81
C SER A 130 -10.03 5.72 8.36
N TRP A 131 -9.80 4.59 7.69
CA TRP A 131 -8.53 4.30 7.01
C TRP A 131 -8.17 5.33 5.94
N SER A 132 -9.16 5.86 5.23
CA SER A 132 -8.97 6.92 4.25
C SER A 132 -8.55 8.23 4.90
N ASP A 133 -9.19 8.61 6.01
CA ASP A 133 -8.83 9.80 6.78
C ASP A 133 -7.42 9.68 7.37
N LEU A 134 -7.09 8.53 7.99
CA LEU A 134 -5.74 8.25 8.47
C LEU A 134 -4.69 8.48 7.38
N ASN A 135 -4.90 7.96 6.17
CA ASN A 135 -3.97 8.11 5.06
C ASN A 135 -3.93 9.53 4.50
N THR A 136 -5.04 10.24 4.50
CA THR A 136 -5.10 11.66 4.13
C THR A 136 -4.28 12.51 5.11
N GLN A 137 -4.43 12.28 6.42
CA GLN A 137 -3.66 12.97 7.44
C GLN A 137 -2.17 12.58 7.40
N ALA A 138 -1.84 11.30 7.15
CA ALA A 138 -0.47 10.82 6.99
C ALA A 138 0.24 11.49 5.80
N ARG A 139 -0.49 11.65 4.69
CA ARG A 139 -0.01 12.37 3.52
C ARG A 139 0.24 13.84 3.81
N ALA A 140 -0.72 14.53 4.43
CA ALA A 140 -0.58 15.93 4.81
C ALA A 140 0.59 16.14 5.79
N TRP A 141 0.80 15.22 6.73
CA TRP A 141 1.94 15.25 7.65
C TRP A 141 3.27 15.00 6.90
N SER A 142 3.31 14.09 5.95
CA SER A 142 4.50 13.86 5.13
C SER A 142 4.88 15.13 4.37
N ASP A 143 3.92 15.79 3.74
CA ASP A 143 4.13 17.00 2.94
C ASP A 143 4.45 18.23 3.79
N GLY A 144 3.72 18.46 4.89
CA GLY A 144 3.78 19.68 5.69
C GLY A 144 4.77 19.64 6.86
N VAL A 145 5.11 18.44 7.35
CA VAL A 145 5.96 18.28 8.53
C VAL A 145 7.22 17.47 8.20
N ALA A 146 7.06 16.21 7.77
CA ALA A 146 8.19 15.30 7.63
C ALA A 146 9.21 15.78 6.60
N ASN A 147 8.71 16.27 5.47
CA ASN A 147 9.54 16.71 4.36
C ASN A 147 9.95 18.19 4.43
N GLN A 148 9.38 18.97 5.37
CA GLN A 148 9.73 20.38 5.56
C GLN A 148 10.74 20.60 6.69
N LYS A 149 10.76 19.73 7.70
CA LYS A 149 11.65 19.89 8.86
C LYS A 149 13.11 19.69 8.48
N VAL A 150 13.94 20.70 8.73
CA VAL A 150 15.41 20.62 8.51
C VAL A 150 16.00 19.41 9.24
N LYS A 151 16.74 18.59 8.51
CA LYS A 151 17.48 17.45 9.04
C LYS A 151 18.95 17.82 9.21
N GLN A 152 19.48 17.65 10.40
CA GLN A 152 20.89 18.00 10.71
C GLN A 152 21.88 17.27 9.79
N ALA A 153 21.60 15.99 9.47
CA ALA A 153 22.48 15.18 8.63
C ALA A 153 22.67 15.72 7.20
N ILE A 154 21.70 16.44 6.66
CA ILE A 154 21.76 17.03 5.30
C ILE A 154 21.73 18.57 5.35
N ARG A 155 21.62 19.17 6.55
CA ARG A 155 21.60 20.61 6.82
C ARG A 155 20.55 21.42 6.07
N MET A 156 19.51 20.75 5.58
CA MET A 156 18.37 21.34 4.85
C MET A 156 17.10 20.51 5.05
N SER A 157 15.97 20.99 4.55
CA SER A 157 14.75 20.19 4.54
C SER A 157 14.83 19.08 3.50
N PRO A 158 14.20 17.91 3.73
CA PRO A 158 14.07 16.88 2.70
C PRO A 158 13.49 17.40 1.39
N LYS A 159 12.52 18.32 1.46
CA LYS A 159 11.92 18.95 0.29
C LYS A 159 12.92 19.71 -0.56
N ALA A 160 13.77 20.53 0.06
CA ALA A 160 14.81 21.28 -0.64
C ALA A 160 15.88 20.35 -1.25
N ALA A 161 16.30 19.31 -0.50
CA ALA A 161 17.24 18.31 -1.02
C ALA A 161 16.65 17.48 -2.15
N PHE A 162 15.35 17.23 -2.12
CA PHE A 162 14.65 16.45 -3.13
C PHE A 162 14.62 17.13 -4.49
N ASP A 163 14.62 18.46 -4.55
CA ASP A 163 14.63 19.20 -5.83
C ASP A 163 15.88 18.86 -6.70
N GLU A 164 16.98 18.49 -6.07
CA GLU A 164 18.16 17.96 -6.77
C GLU A 164 18.09 16.43 -6.99
N GLU A 165 17.72 15.64 -5.96
CA GLU A 165 17.66 14.19 -6.08
C GLU A 165 16.64 13.73 -7.12
N ARG A 166 15.51 14.44 -7.27
CA ARG A 166 14.48 14.11 -8.26
C ARG A 166 14.99 14.05 -9.70
N LYS A 167 16.05 14.80 -10.04
CA LYS A 167 16.68 14.81 -11.36
C LYS A 167 17.37 13.48 -11.68
N THR A 168 17.66 12.66 -10.68
CA THR A 168 18.32 11.35 -10.80
C THR A 168 17.34 10.19 -10.82
N LEU A 169 16.05 10.45 -10.61
CA LEU A 169 15.03 9.41 -10.65
C LEU A 169 14.81 8.93 -12.08
N LEU A 170 14.49 7.65 -12.22
CA LEU A 170 14.05 7.08 -13.48
C LEU A 170 12.65 7.60 -13.81
N SER A 171 12.45 7.98 -15.06
CA SER A 171 11.15 8.45 -15.53
C SER A 171 10.06 7.40 -15.33
N LEU A 172 8.86 7.85 -15.01
CA LEU A 172 7.70 6.96 -14.92
C LEU A 172 7.37 6.39 -16.31
N PRO A 173 6.91 5.14 -16.39
CA PRO A 173 6.37 4.60 -17.64
C PRO A 173 5.15 5.42 -18.10
N PRO A 174 4.87 5.48 -19.40
CA PRO A 174 3.77 6.30 -19.94
C PRO A 174 2.39 5.86 -19.47
N TYR A 175 2.26 4.62 -19.03
CA TYR A 175 1.05 4.06 -18.43
C TYR A 175 1.42 3.34 -17.13
N ILE A 176 0.69 3.60 -16.06
CA ILE A 176 0.84 2.90 -14.77
C ILE A 176 -0.44 2.09 -14.56
N PRO A 177 -0.36 0.75 -14.64
CA PRO A 177 -1.53 -0.09 -14.45
C PRO A 177 -2.05 -0.01 -13.02
N VAL A 178 -3.36 -0.02 -12.87
CA VAL A 178 -3.99 -0.12 -11.54
C VAL A 178 -3.65 -1.50 -10.96
N VAL A 179 -2.99 -1.50 -9.81
CA VAL A 179 -2.69 -2.75 -9.09
C VAL A 179 -3.99 -3.47 -8.80
N THR A 180 -4.13 -4.66 -9.38
CA THR A 180 -5.36 -5.45 -9.30
C THR A 180 -5.02 -6.90 -8.96
N ARG A 181 -5.71 -7.45 -7.95
CA ARG A 181 -5.69 -8.89 -7.66
C ARG A 181 -7.02 -9.48 -8.10
N ILE A 182 -6.95 -10.48 -8.96
CA ILE A 182 -8.13 -11.16 -9.51
C ILE A 182 -8.34 -12.47 -8.75
N GLU A 183 -9.57 -12.69 -8.30
CA GLU A 183 -10.00 -13.90 -7.61
C GLU A 183 -11.30 -14.40 -8.22
N GLN A 184 -11.41 -15.72 -8.43
CA GLN A 184 -12.66 -16.37 -8.83
C GLN A 184 -13.48 -16.71 -7.58
N ARG A 185 -14.76 -16.37 -7.58
CA ARG A 185 -15.70 -16.66 -6.50
C ARG A 185 -17.05 -17.08 -7.04
N VAL A 186 -17.71 -17.97 -6.31
CA VAL A 186 -19.10 -18.32 -6.58
C VAL A 186 -20.02 -17.40 -5.80
N VAL A 187 -21.07 -16.93 -6.45
CA VAL A 187 -22.12 -16.12 -5.82
C VAL A 187 -22.97 -17.01 -4.92
N ASP A 188 -23.13 -16.63 -3.66
CA ASP A 188 -23.92 -17.39 -2.68
C ASP A 188 -25.44 -17.30 -2.95
N SER A 189 -26.22 -18.08 -2.19
CA SER A 189 -27.70 -18.13 -2.30
C SER A 189 -28.38 -16.81 -1.91
N TYR A 190 -27.66 -15.91 -1.25
CA TYR A 190 -28.14 -14.58 -0.88
C TYR A 190 -27.76 -13.49 -1.90
N GLY A 191 -27.11 -13.84 -3.01
CA GLY A 191 -26.69 -12.90 -4.04
C GLY A 191 -25.44 -12.07 -3.66
N PHE A 192 -24.56 -12.65 -2.84
CA PHE A 192 -23.29 -12.02 -2.49
C PHE A 192 -22.11 -12.87 -2.97
N THR A 193 -21.02 -12.20 -3.19
CA THR A 193 -19.69 -12.79 -3.32
C THR A 193 -18.79 -12.30 -2.20
N HIS A 194 -17.73 -13.05 -1.90
CA HIS A 194 -16.89 -12.82 -0.72
C HIS A 194 -15.48 -12.43 -1.14
N LEU A 195 -14.98 -11.35 -0.54
CA LEU A 195 -13.57 -10.96 -0.59
C LEU A 195 -13.08 -10.73 0.83
N GLU A 196 -11.99 -11.44 1.22
CA GLU A 196 -11.55 -11.45 2.61
C GLU A 196 -12.71 -11.99 3.50
N THR A 197 -13.14 -11.28 4.53
CA THR A 197 -14.32 -11.68 5.34
C THR A 197 -15.60 -10.93 4.92
N ASN A 198 -15.50 -10.01 3.95
CA ASN A 198 -16.60 -9.11 3.60
C ASN A 198 -17.42 -9.62 2.42
N ARG A 199 -18.68 -9.15 2.35
CA ARG A 199 -19.68 -9.55 1.36
C ARG A 199 -20.01 -8.38 0.45
N TYR A 200 -20.06 -8.66 -0.85
CA TYR A 200 -20.35 -7.68 -1.90
C TYR A 200 -21.51 -8.18 -2.76
N SER A 201 -22.59 -7.41 -2.86
CA SER A 201 -23.78 -7.82 -3.58
C SER A 201 -23.52 -7.87 -5.09
N VAL A 202 -24.18 -8.79 -5.76
CA VAL A 202 -24.23 -8.90 -7.21
C VAL A 202 -25.68 -9.06 -7.67
N PRO A 203 -26.01 -8.80 -8.95
CA PRO A 203 -27.35 -9.03 -9.47
C PRO A 203 -27.83 -10.46 -9.19
N GLN A 204 -29.04 -10.60 -8.66
CA GLN A 204 -29.63 -11.87 -8.20
C GLN A 204 -29.57 -12.99 -9.25
N ARG A 205 -29.67 -12.68 -10.55
CA ARG A 205 -29.52 -13.62 -11.67
C ARG A 205 -28.18 -14.35 -11.73
N LEU A 206 -27.20 -13.92 -10.96
CA LEU A 206 -25.86 -14.52 -10.90
C LEU A 206 -25.68 -15.49 -9.73
N ILE A 207 -26.71 -15.74 -8.92
CA ILE A 207 -26.66 -16.74 -7.84
C ILE A 207 -26.21 -18.10 -8.41
N GLY A 208 -25.24 -18.73 -7.74
CA GLY A 208 -24.61 -19.99 -8.16
C GLY A 208 -23.63 -19.86 -9.33
N LYS A 209 -23.43 -18.69 -9.92
CA LYS A 209 -22.46 -18.48 -10.99
C LYS A 209 -21.10 -18.10 -10.43
N SER A 210 -20.03 -18.45 -11.18
CA SER A 210 -18.67 -17.99 -10.89
C SER A 210 -18.48 -16.59 -11.49
N VAL A 211 -17.93 -15.68 -10.67
CA VAL A 211 -17.61 -14.29 -11.03
C VAL A 211 -16.14 -14.01 -10.73
N GLU A 212 -15.57 -13.04 -11.42
CA GLU A 212 -14.22 -12.54 -11.15
C GLU A 212 -14.31 -11.29 -10.28
N LEU A 213 -13.64 -11.32 -9.12
CA LEU A 213 -13.46 -10.17 -8.24
C LEU A 213 -12.11 -9.52 -8.51
N HIS A 214 -12.12 -8.30 -8.95
CA HIS A 214 -10.95 -7.47 -9.13
C HIS A 214 -10.77 -6.60 -7.88
N LYS A 215 -9.95 -7.06 -6.93
CA LYS A 215 -9.55 -6.29 -5.74
C LYS A 215 -8.58 -5.21 -6.18
N ARG A 216 -8.93 -3.96 -5.95
CA ARG A 216 -8.09 -2.77 -6.11
C ARG A 216 -7.83 -2.08 -4.76
N ALA A 217 -7.07 -1.01 -4.74
CA ALA A 217 -6.74 -0.29 -3.49
C ALA A 217 -8.00 0.12 -2.71
N THR A 218 -8.97 0.75 -3.37
CA THR A 218 -10.16 1.34 -2.75
C THR A 218 -11.48 0.75 -3.24
N GLU A 219 -11.47 -0.12 -4.23
CA GLU A 219 -12.69 -0.66 -4.85
C GLU A 219 -12.60 -2.17 -5.11
N VAL A 220 -13.76 -2.80 -5.22
CA VAL A 220 -13.94 -4.18 -5.67
C VAL A 220 -14.83 -4.16 -6.90
N VAL A 221 -14.25 -4.44 -8.06
CA VAL A 221 -14.97 -4.52 -9.33
C VAL A 221 -15.28 -5.97 -9.65
N ILE A 222 -16.53 -6.29 -9.86
CA ILE A 222 -16.98 -7.68 -10.10
C ILE A 222 -17.35 -7.83 -11.56
N HIS A 223 -16.78 -8.85 -12.18
CA HIS A 223 -16.99 -9.18 -13.59
C HIS A 223 -17.68 -10.53 -13.74
N PHE A 224 -18.57 -10.60 -14.71
CA PHE A 224 -19.14 -11.84 -15.19
C PHE A 224 -19.07 -11.86 -16.72
N GLN A 225 -18.46 -12.89 -17.30
CA GLN A 225 -18.22 -13.00 -18.75
C GLN A 225 -17.61 -11.72 -19.33
N SER A 226 -16.52 -11.24 -18.70
CA SER A 226 -15.76 -10.03 -19.07
C SER A 226 -16.54 -8.71 -19.00
N LYS A 227 -17.78 -8.70 -18.48
CA LYS A 227 -18.57 -7.49 -18.27
C LYS A 227 -18.61 -7.12 -16.80
N VAL A 228 -18.45 -5.83 -16.50
CA VAL A 228 -18.64 -5.32 -15.13
C VAL A 228 -20.10 -5.47 -14.75
N VAL A 229 -20.36 -6.17 -13.65
CA VAL A 229 -21.71 -6.39 -13.11
C VAL A 229 -21.94 -5.68 -11.76
N ALA A 230 -20.87 -5.31 -11.08
CA ALA A 230 -20.92 -4.51 -9.87
C ALA A 230 -19.58 -3.77 -9.65
N ASN A 231 -19.65 -2.59 -9.03
CA ASN A 231 -18.49 -1.86 -8.50
C ASN A 231 -18.84 -1.37 -7.11
N HIS A 232 -18.05 -1.79 -6.12
CA HIS A 232 -18.23 -1.46 -4.70
C HIS A 232 -17.03 -0.70 -4.16
N GLN A 233 -17.26 0.20 -3.22
CA GLN A 233 -16.23 0.67 -2.31
C GLN A 233 -15.68 -0.53 -1.52
N ARG A 234 -14.36 -0.72 -1.49
CA ARG A 234 -13.75 -1.79 -0.71
C ARG A 234 -13.92 -1.52 0.79
N LEU A 235 -14.38 -2.51 1.53
CA LEU A 235 -14.49 -2.47 3.00
C LEU A 235 -13.13 -2.72 3.63
N ILE A 236 -12.33 -1.65 3.77
CA ILE A 236 -10.95 -1.71 4.24
C ILE A 236 -10.92 -1.79 5.76
N GLY A 237 -10.28 -2.84 6.32
CA GLY A 237 -10.15 -3.05 7.76
C GLY A 237 -11.45 -3.48 8.45
N GLU A 238 -12.52 -3.69 7.71
CA GLU A 238 -13.77 -4.24 8.22
C GLU A 238 -13.74 -5.77 8.23
N ARG A 239 -14.49 -6.36 9.15
CA ARG A 239 -14.74 -7.82 9.22
C ARG A 239 -16.23 -8.07 9.15
N ASP A 240 -16.60 -9.08 8.36
CA ASP A 240 -17.99 -9.52 8.16
C ASP A 240 -18.94 -8.40 7.69
N GLY A 241 -18.36 -7.33 7.12
CA GLY A 241 -19.07 -6.20 6.56
C GLY A 241 -19.84 -6.59 5.30
N ARG A 242 -20.84 -5.76 4.97
CA ARG A 242 -21.68 -5.98 3.80
C ARG A 242 -21.80 -4.69 2.97
N SER A 243 -21.44 -4.76 1.71
CA SER A 243 -21.66 -3.70 0.74
C SER A 243 -22.76 -4.11 -0.24
N THR A 244 -23.85 -3.32 -0.31
CA THR A 244 -25.03 -3.62 -1.12
C THR A 244 -25.30 -2.51 -2.10
N ILE A 245 -25.50 -2.83 -3.38
CA ILE A 245 -25.94 -1.91 -4.42
C ILE A 245 -27.45 -2.04 -4.55
N LYS A 246 -28.15 -0.91 -4.56
CA LYS A 246 -29.61 -0.86 -4.75
C LYS A 246 -29.99 -1.51 -6.11
N GLY A 247 -30.98 -2.41 -6.08
CA GLY A 247 -31.46 -3.12 -7.27
C GLY A 247 -30.75 -4.46 -7.55
N HIS A 248 -29.73 -4.86 -6.77
CA HIS A 248 -29.14 -6.19 -6.88
C HIS A 248 -30.07 -7.28 -6.30
N HIS A 249 -30.82 -6.91 -5.27
CA HIS A 249 -31.83 -7.76 -4.68
C HIS A 249 -33.21 -7.12 -4.91
N THR A 250 -34.12 -7.82 -5.56
CA THR A 250 -35.53 -7.45 -5.54
C THR A 250 -36.02 -7.74 -4.13
N ASN A 251 -36.51 -6.72 -3.43
CA ASN A 251 -37.29 -6.99 -2.20
C ASN A 251 -38.40 -7.96 -2.56
N PRO A 252 -38.61 -9.01 -1.73
CA PRO A 252 -39.78 -9.86 -1.88
C PRO A 252 -41.07 -9.05 -1.71
#